data_8a8747c9810e17180c5920235964b22d
#
_entry.id   8a8747c9810e17180c5920235964b22d
#
_cell.length_a   1.000
_cell.length_b   1.000
_cell.length_c   1.000
_cell.angle_alpha   90.00
_cell.angle_beta   90.00
_cell.angle_gamma   90.00
#
_symmetry.space_group_name_H-M   'P 1'
#
loop_
_entity.id
_entity.type
_entity.pdbx_description
1 polymer ?
#
loop_
_entity_poly.entity_id
_entity_poly.type
_entity_poly.pdbx_seq_one_letter_code
_entity_poly.pdbx_strand_id
1 'polypeptide(L)' 'MKTLKCDLCEVTANGETFEEWMEALKPHYFEVHPEVMKDSSKTKEDMDKWMIENKARFEAA' A
#
# COMPACT_ATOMS: atom_id res chain seq x y z
N MET A 1 5.12 8.58 -14.25
CA MET A 1 4.81 8.32 -12.82
C MET A 1 3.31 8.22 -12.62
N LYS A 2 2.89 7.30 -11.80
CA LYS A 2 1.49 7.18 -11.41
C LYS A 2 1.28 7.73 -10.01
N THR A 3 0.15 8.35 -9.80
CA THR A 3 -0.23 8.88 -8.49
C THR A 3 -1.52 8.18 -8.05
N LEU A 4 -1.47 7.49 -6.93
CA LEU A 4 -2.62 6.78 -6.40
C LEU A 4 -2.81 7.11 -4.93
N LYS A 5 -4.05 6.99 -4.47
CA LYS A 5 -4.38 7.18 -3.07
C LYS A 5 -4.04 5.94 -2.27
N CYS A 6 -3.71 6.15 -1.00
CA CYS A 6 -3.67 5.06 -0.02
C CYS A 6 -5.05 4.39 0.00
N ASP A 7 -5.09 3.08 0.15
CA ASP A 7 -6.36 2.36 0.19
C ASP A 7 -7.16 2.57 1.49
N LEU A 8 -6.53 3.16 2.50
CA LEU A 8 -7.14 3.41 3.80
C LEU A 8 -7.51 4.87 4.05
N CYS A 9 -6.98 5.78 3.26
CA CYS A 9 -7.24 7.21 3.42
C CYS A 9 -7.03 7.94 2.10
N GLU A 10 -7.07 9.28 2.13
CA GLU A 10 -6.97 10.08 0.92
C GLU A 10 -5.56 10.56 0.57
N VAL A 11 -4.57 10.20 1.38
CA VAL A 11 -3.18 10.57 1.10
C VAL A 11 -2.73 9.87 -0.17
N THR A 12 -2.08 10.62 -1.06
CA THR A 12 -1.58 10.10 -2.33
C THR A 12 -0.08 9.86 -2.27
N ALA A 13 0.39 8.92 -3.08
CA ALA A 13 1.80 8.66 -3.27
C ALA A 13 2.09 8.47 -4.75
N ASN A 14 3.32 8.77 -5.14
CA ASN A 14 3.76 8.67 -6.53
C ASN A 14 4.75 7.53 -6.70
N GLY A 15 4.72 6.88 -7.85
CA GLY A 15 5.70 5.86 -8.17
C GLY A 15 5.59 5.47 -9.64
N GLU A 16 6.71 5.11 -10.25
CA GLU A 16 6.72 4.62 -11.61
C GLU A 16 6.35 3.14 -11.67
N THR A 17 6.72 2.41 -10.60
CA THR A 17 6.39 1.00 -10.46
C THR A 17 5.61 0.81 -9.17
N PHE A 18 4.95 -0.33 -9.07
CA PHE A 18 4.22 -0.68 -7.85
C PHE A 18 5.14 -0.69 -6.64
N GLU A 19 6.36 -1.20 -6.79
CA GLU A 19 7.32 -1.24 -5.70
C GLU A 19 7.68 0.16 -5.20
N GLU A 20 7.93 1.09 -6.12
CA GLU A 20 8.23 2.47 -5.75
C GLU A 20 7.06 3.13 -5.03
N TRP A 21 5.85 2.90 -5.52
CA TRP A 21 4.64 3.42 -4.91
C TRP A 21 4.48 2.88 -3.49
N MET A 22 4.73 1.59 -3.29
CA MET A 22 4.64 0.97 -1.97
C MET A 22 5.69 1.53 -1.02
N GLU A 23 6.90 1.75 -1.49
CA GLU A 23 7.95 2.35 -0.67
C GLU A 23 7.60 3.78 -0.26
N ALA A 24 6.97 4.54 -1.14
CA ALA A 24 6.51 5.88 -0.81
C ALA A 24 5.43 5.86 0.26
N LEU A 25 4.62 4.81 0.31
CA LEU A 25 3.57 4.66 1.31
C LEU A 25 4.06 4.12 2.65
N LYS A 26 5.19 3.43 2.70
CA LYS A 26 5.70 2.85 3.95
C LYS A 26 5.76 3.84 5.12
N PRO A 27 6.38 5.02 4.98
CA PRO A 27 6.40 5.98 6.08
C PRO A 27 5.00 6.41 6.50
N HIS A 28 4.10 6.54 5.55
CA HIS A 28 2.72 6.89 5.81
C HIS A 28 2.03 5.83 6.68
N TYR A 29 2.21 4.56 6.33
CA TYR A 29 1.61 3.48 7.12
C TYR A 29 2.18 3.45 8.54
N PHE A 30 3.47 3.68 8.71
CA PHE A 30 4.07 3.69 10.03
C PHE A 30 3.57 4.84 10.90
N GLU A 31 3.28 5.98 10.31
CA GLU A 31 2.84 7.15 11.06
C GLU A 31 1.33 7.21 11.27
N VAL A 32 0.57 6.91 10.22
CA VAL A 32 -0.88 7.09 10.23
C VAL A 32 -1.60 5.77 10.50
N HIS A 33 -1.08 4.68 9.96
CA HIS A 33 -1.69 3.36 10.08
C HIS A 33 -0.73 2.33 10.67
N PRO A 34 -0.14 2.61 11.85
CA PRO A 34 0.82 1.68 12.43
C PRO A 34 0.21 0.32 12.75
N GLU A 35 -1.09 0.28 13.00
CA GLU A 35 -1.81 -0.96 13.29
C GLU A 35 -1.74 -1.94 12.13
N VAL A 36 -1.80 -1.45 10.90
CA VAL A 36 -1.74 -2.29 9.71
C VAL A 36 -0.39 -3.00 9.61
N MET A 37 0.67 -2.28 9.96
CA MET A 37 2.03 -2.84 9.88
C MET A 37 2.35 -3.78 11.04
N LYS A 38 1.70 -3.60 12.17
CA LYS A 38 1.98 -4.37 13.39
C LYS A 38 0.95 -5.44 13.68
N ASP A 39 -0.05 -5.59 12.83
CA ASP A 39 -1.12 -6.56 13.06
C ASP A 39 -0.60 -7.99 12.94
N SER A 40 -0.41 -8.65 14.08
CA SER A 40 0.08 -10.02 14.13
C SER A 40 -0.99 -11.06 13.81
N SER A 41 -2.26 -10.64 13.71
CA SER A 41 -3.34 -11.55 13.35
C SER A 41 -3.40 -11.82 11.85
N LYS A 42 -2.73 -11.00 11.05
CA LYS A 42 -2.69 -11.19 9.61
C LYS A 42 -1.71 -12.28 9.22
N THR A 43 -2.16 -13.19 8.39
CA THR A 43 -1.31 -14.26 7.87
C THR A 43 -0.58 -13.78 6.63
N LYS A 44 0.39 -14.59 6.17
CA LYS A 44 1.09 -14.30 4.93
C LYS A 44 0.12 -14.27 3.75
N GLU A 45 -0.90 -15.12 3.76
CA GLU A 45 -1.90 -15.14 2.70
C GLU A 45 -2.68 -13.82 2.64
N ASP A 46 -3.02 -13.27 3.79
CA ASP A 46 -3.71 -11.98 3.84
C ASP A 46 -2.84 -10.86 3.25
N MET A 47 -1.56 -10.88 3.56
CA MET A 47 -0.62 -9.91 3.00
C MET A 47 -0.49 -10.07 1.48
N ASP A 48 -0.42 -11.31 1.01
CA ASP A 48 -0.32 -11.59 -0.42
C ASP A 48 -1.57 -11.09 -1.16
N LYS A 49 -2.75 -11.34 -0.63
CA LYS A 49 -4.00 -10.84 -1.22
C LYS A 49 -4.01 -9.33 -1.29
N TRP A 50 -3.62 -8.68 -0.21
CA TRP A 50 -3.56 -7.24 -0.16
C TRP A 50 -2.60 -6.69 -1.22
N MET A 51 -1.44 -7.30 -1.37
CA MET A 51 -0.46 -6.91 -2.38
C MET A 51 -1.02 -7.07 -3.79
N ILE A 52 -1.68 -8.19 -4.07
CA ILE A 52 -2.27 -8.46 -5.37
C ILE A 52 -3.34 -7.43 -5.71
N GLU A 53 -4.22 -7.13 -4.78
CA GLU A 53 -5.28 -6.14 -4.98
C GLU A 53 -4.72 -4.74 -5.23
N ASN A 54 -3.72 -4.34 -4.46
CA ASN A 54 -3.11 -3.02 -4.63
C ASN A 54 -2.33 -2.92 -5.92
N LYS A 55 -1.67 -4.01 -6.32
CA LYS A 55 -0.96 -4.04 -7.59
C LYS A 55 -1.92 -3.89 -8.77
N ALA A 56 -3.07 -4.56 -8.70
CA ALA A 56 -4.10 -4.43 -9.73
C ALA A 56 -4.62 -3.00 -9.82
N ARG A 57 -4.85 -2.35 -8.68
CA ARG A 57 -5.27 -0.94 -8.65
C ARG A 57 -4.21 -0.04 -9.29
N PHE A 58 -2.95 -0.28 -8.94
CA PHE A 58 -1.85 0.50 -9.49
C PHE A 58 -1.76 0.36 -11.01
N GLU A 59 -1.85 -0.86 -11.51
CA GLU A 59 -1.78 -1.11 -12.95
C GLU A 59 -2.98 -0.57 -13.70
N ALA A 60 -4.14 -0.51 -13.07
CA ALA A 60 -5.36 0.02 -13.67
C ALA A 60 -5.41 1.55 -13.69
N ALA A 61 -4.59 2.18 -12.93
CA ALA A 61 -4.59 3.64 -12.81
C ALA A 61 -4.00 4.35 -14.04
#